data_7eff029f380408bb7698ad9daa65e320
#
_entry.id   7eff029f380408bb7698ad9daa65e320
#
_cell.length_a   1.000
_cell.length_b   1.000
_cell.length_c   1.000
_cell.angle_alpha   90.00
_cell.angle_beta   90.00
_cell.angle_gamma   90.00
#
_symmetry.space_group_name_H-M   'P 1'
#
loop_
_entity.id
_entity.type
_entity.pdbx_description
1 polymer ?
#
loop_
_entity_poly.entity_id
_entity_poly.type
_entity_poly.pdbx_seq_one_letter_code
_entity_poly.pdbx_strand_id
1 'polypeptide(L)'
;MHRVFHSIRFKVNKGWSTAVLLFLCPYVMRAKQNKRVLLGMSGGTDSSVAAIILQDAGYEVTGITFRFYEKDAHTEYLDDAAELCTRLHIPHLVYDAREIFQQRIITYFINEYLKGRTPVPCTLCNNLLKWPLLQQVADEQDIYHIATGHYVQKVLHNGRWHISAGSDPDKDQSFFLWGLSQETLQRMLLPMGNLTKKEVRALAAERGFTKMAHKRDSQGVCFCPGDYRTFLRKHTEAGKIVPGIFYNEAGIPIGTHEGYPFYPIGQRR
;
A
#
# COMPACT_ATOMS: atom_id res chain seq x y z
N MET A 1 25.18 28.04 1.96
CA MET A 1 26.41 27.80 2.72
C MET A 1 27.27 26.81 1.99
N HIS A 2 28.34 27.31 1.33
CA HIS A 2 29.33 26.47 0.65
C HIS A 2 30.25 25.84 1.71
N ARG A 3 30.26 24.52 1.81
CA ARG A 3 31.33 23.82 2.56
C ARG A 3 32.50 23.60 1.61
N VAL A 4 33.61 24.28 1.90
CA VAL A 4 34.89 24.13 1.24
C VAL A 4 35.50 22.80 1.65
N PHE A 5 35.71 21.91 0.70
CA PHE A 5 36.46 20.67 0.94
C PHE A 5 37.96 20.97 1.01
N HIS A 6 38.56 20.82 2.19
CA HIS A 6 40.01 20.84 2.33
C HIS A 6 40.57 19.47 1.93
N SER A 7 41.28 19.42 0.83
CA SER A 7 42.06 18.25 0.44
C SER A 7 43.35 18.20 1.26
N ILE A 8 43.43 17.30 2.22
CA ILE A 8 44.70 17.00 2.93
C ILE A 8 45.44 15.99 2.08
N ARG A 9 46.56 16.42 1.43
CA ARG A 9 47.50 15.55 0.74
C ARG A 9 48.47 14.97 1.76
N PHE A 10 48.33 13.70 2.06
CA PHE A 10 49.39 12.94 2.73
C PHE A 10 50.31 12.29 1.67
N LYS A 11 51.59 12.62 1.70
CA LYS A 11 52.61 11.99 0.91
C LYS A 11 53.00 10.68 1.61
N VAL A 12 52.53 9.54 1.10
CA VAL A 12 52.93 8.23 1.56
C VAL A 12 53.66 7.54 0.41
N ASN A 13 54.92 7.20 0.65
CA ASN A 13 55.75 6.41 -0.27
C ASN A 13 55.18 5.00 -0.39
N LYS A 14 54.81 4.61 -1.61
CA LYS A 14 54.38 3.27 -2.03
C LYS A 14 53.05 2.78 -1.44
N GLY A 15 52.00 2.92 -2.25
CA GLY A 15 50.72 2.17 -2.10
C GLY A 15 49.47 3.00 -1.95
N TRP A 16 48.73 3.16 -3.01
CA TRP A 16 47.38 3.76 -3.06
C TRP A 16 46.28 2.81 -2.54
N SER A 17 46.46 2.09 -1.49
CA SER A 17 45.47 1.02 -1.27
C SER A 17 44.53 1.15 -0.07
N THR A 18 44.92 1.86 0.99
CA THR A 18 44.08 1.74 2.20
C THR A 18 43.26 2.99 2.54
N ALA A 19 43.77 4.19 2.31
CA ALA A 19 43.06 5.42 2.67
C ALA A 19 41.93 5.79 1.69
N VAL A 20 42.10 5.48 0.38
CA VAL A 20 41.09 5.73 -0.65
C VAL A 20 39.91 4.75 -0.49
N LEU A 21 40.19 3.50 -0.10
CA LEU A 21 39.11 2.52 0.19
C LEU A 21 38.30 2.87 1.43
N LEU A 22 38.90 3.45 2.48
CA LEU A 22 38.18 3.89 3.68
C LEU A 22 37.31 5.12 3.44
N PHE A 23 37.66 6.03 2.52
CA PHE A 23 36.84 7.18 2.14
C PHE A 23 35.77 6.85 1.09
N LEU A 24 35.99 5.84 0.24
CA LEU A 24 35.00 5.38 -0.73
C LEU A 24 34.00 4.40 -0.12
N CYS A 25 34.35 3.72 0.98
CA CYS A 25 33.50 2.74 1.64
C CYS A 25 32.12 3.32 2.07
N PRO A 26 32.04 4.48 2.73
CA PRO A 26 30.74 5.09 3.07
C PRO A 26 29.96 5.53 1.83
N TYR A 27 30.62 5.98 0.77
CA TYR A 27 29.97 6.39 -0.48
C TYR A 27 29.45 5.19 -1.26
N VAL A 28 30.20 4.12 -1.36
CA VAL A 28 29.81 2.86 -2.00
C VAL A 28 28.70 2.17 -1.17
N MET A 29 28.79 2.18 0.16
CA MET A 29 27.73 1.68 1.03
C MET A 29 26.44 2.51 0.90
N ARG A 30 26.55 3.85 0.86
CA ARG A 30 25.40 4.73 0.67
C ARG A 30 24.78 4.58 -0.73
N ALA A 31 25.59 4.32 -1.77
CA ALA A 31 25.09 4.02 -3.12
C ALA A 31 24.38 2.65 -3.18
N LYS A 32 24.86 1.65 -2.44
CA LYS A 32 24.16 0.36 -2.28
C LYS A 32 22.87 0.50 -1.46
N GLN A 33 22.87 1.28 -0.38
CA GLN A 33 21.66 1.59 0.40
C GLN A 33 20.59 2.26 -0.45
N ASN A 34 20.95 3.14 -1.40
CA ASN A 34 20.02 3.78 -2.30
C ASN A 34 19.39 2.85 -3.35
N LYS A 35 19.81 1.58 -3.43
CA LYS A 35 19.21 0.58 -4.33
C LYS A 35 18.36 -0.48 -3.61
N ARG A 36 18.23 -0.40 -2.29
CA ARG A 36 17.34 -1.28 -1.54
C ARG A 36 15.93 -0.70 -1.48
N VAL A 37 14.92 -1.58 -1.66
CA VAL A 37 13.51 -1.19 -1.61
C VAL A 37 12.68 -2.21 -0.83
N LEU A 38 11.81 -1.71 0.06
CA LEU A 38 10.80 -2.50 0.73
C LEU A 38 9.48 -2.40 -0.05
N LEU A 39 9.02 -3.54 -0.58
CA LEU A 39 7.83 -3.62 -1.44
C LEU A 39 6.68 -4.30 -0.70
N GLY A 40 5.53 -3.63 -0.61
CA GLY A 40 4.29 -4.23 -0.13
C GLY A 40 3.82 -5.35 -1.08
N MET A 41 3.83 -6.60 -0.58
CA MET A 41 3.41 -7.81 -1.30
C MET A 41 2.02 -8.23 -0.81
N SER A 42 1.09 -8.40 -1.74
CA SER A 42 -0.30 -8.83 -1.44
C SER A 42 -0.62 -10.24 -1.92
N GLY A 43 0.34 -10.95 -2.52
CA GLY A 43 0.08 -12.21 -3.22
C GLY A 43 -0.73 -12.05 -4.52
N GLY A 44 -0.85 -10.84 -5.03
CA GLY A 44 -1.57 -10.52 -6.27
C GLY A 44 -0.65 -10.19 -7.44
N THR A 45 -1.24 -10.13 -8.65
CA THR A 45 -0.53 -9.83 -9.91
C THR A 45 0.28 -8.53 -9.83
N ASP A 46 -0.32 -7.47 -9.31
CA ASP A 46 0.25 -6.13 -9.35
C ASP A 46 1.52 -6.02 -8.50
N SER A 47 1.51 -6.56 -7.28
CA SER A 47 2.69 -6.56 -6.42
C SER A 47 3.82 -7.45 -6.98
N SER A 48 3.47 -8.54 -7.65
CA SER A 48 4.46 -9.42 -8.29
C SER A 48 5.16 -8.73 -9.45
N VAL A 49 4.39 -8.08 -10.33
CA VAL A 49 4.95 -7.33 -11.46
C VAL A 49 5.74 -6.11 -10.98
N ALA A 50 5.29 -5.45 -9.92
CA ALA A 50 6.04 -4.37 -9.29
C ALA A 50 7.43 -4.85 -8.82
N ALA A 51 7.53 -6.06 -8.23
CA ALA A 51 8.80 -6.65 -7.83
C ALA A 51 9.72 -6.89 -9.04
N ILE A 52 9.18 -7.47 -10.12
CA ILE A 52 9.92 -7.73 -11.36
C ILE A 52 10.50 -6.44 -11.95
N ILE A 53 9.67 -5.40 -12.08
CA ILE A 53 10.09 -4.10 -12.63
C ILE A 53 11.20 -3.47 -11.77
N LEU A 54 11.08 -3.55 -10.45
CA LEU A 54 12.10 -3.02 -9.54
C LEU A 54 13.41 -3.79 -9.63
N GLN A 55 13.35 -5.14 -9.75
CA GLN A 55 14.56 -5.96 -9.98
C GLN A 55 15.23 -5.64 -11.33
N ASP A 56 14.43 -5.52 -12.40
CA ASP A 56 14.92 -5.13 -13.73
C ASP A 56 15.59 -3.74 -13.72
N ALA A 57 15.09 -2.82 -12.88
CA ALA A 57 15.70 -1.51 -12.65
C ALA A 57 16.95 -1.56 -11.74
N GLY A 58 17.33 -2.75 -11.28
CA GLY A 58 18.52 -2.99 -10.47
C GLY A 58 18.36 -2.69 -8.98
N TYR A 59 17.12 -2.71 -8.46
CA TYR A 59 16.87 -2.63 -7.02
C TYR A 59 17.00 -3.99 -6.34
N GLU A 60 17.55 -3.98 -5.13
CA GLU A 60 17.52 -5.12 -4.20
C GLU A 60 16.15 -5.06 -3.48
N VAL A 61 15.21 -5.91 -3.92
CA VAL A 61 13.82 -5.91 -3.41
C VAL A 61 13.70 -6.81 -2.19
N THR A 62 13.08 -6.30 -1.13
CA THR A 62 12.57 -7.09 0.00
C THR A 62 11.04 -6.97 0.01
N GLY A 63 10.33 -8.09 -0.01
CA GLY A 63 8.87 -8.12 0.08
C GLY A 63 8.39 -8.03 1.52
N ILE A 64 7.28 -7.35 1.77
CA ILE A 64 6.58 -7.37 3.06
C ILE A 64 5.09 -7.57 2.86
N THR A 65 4.50 -8.47 3.65
CA THR A 65 3.05 -8.67 3.71
C THR A 65 2.53 -8.26 5.07
N PHE A 66 1.57 -7.33 5.08
CA PHE A 66 0.89 -6.92 6.31
C PHE A 66 -0.32 -7.81 6.55
N ARG A 67 -0.41 -8.39 7.74
CA ARG A 67 -1.59 -9.08 8.24
C ARG A 67 -2.55 -8.05 8.81
N PHE A 68 -3.51 -7.57 8.01
CA PHE A 68 -4.48 -6.57 8.44
C PHE A 68 -5.77 -7.18 8.97
N TYR A 69 -6.28 -8.20 8.29
CA TYR A 69 -7.54 -8.84 8.62
C TYR A 69 -7.56 -10.27 8.07
N GLU A 70 -8.04 -11.18 8.86
CA GLU A 70 -8.23 -12.58 8.48
C GLU A 70 -9.68 -12.97 8.72
N LYS A 71 -10.36 -13.35 7.64
CA LYS A 71 -11.69 -13.91 7.73
C LYS A 71 -11.57 -15.43 7.89
N ASP A 72 -12.20 -15.97 8.95
CA ASP A 72 -12.28 -17.41 9.18
C ASP A 72 -10.91 -18.14 9.16
N ALA A 73 -9.85 -17.47 9.67
CA ALA A 73 -8.46 -17.95 9.69
C ALA A 73 -7.83 -18.22 8.30
N HIS A 74 -8.39 -17.66 7.22
CA HIS A 74 -7.81 -17.78 5.87
C HIS A 74 -6.52 -16.97 5.74
N THR A 75 -5.39 -17.66 5.69
CA THR A 75 -4.04 -17.09 5.55
C THR A 75 -3.42 -17.34 4.17
N GLU A 76 -4.17 -17.90 3.24
CA GLU A 76 -3.69 -18.29 1.88
C GLU A 76 -2.95 -17.15 1.16
N TYR A 77 -3.34 -15.90 1.38
CA TYR A 77 -2.65 -14.75 0.78
C TYR A 77 -1.21 -14.57 1.30
N LEU A 78 -0.91 -15.06 2.52
CA LEU A 78 0.46 -15.06 3.06
C LEU A 78 1.32 -16.11 2.34
N ASP A 79 0.74 -17.30 2.12
CA ASP A 79 1.38 -18.39 1.41
C ASP A 79 1.60 -18.01 -0.06
N ASP A 80 0.59 -17.41 -0.72
CA ASP A 80 0.69 -16.84 -2.07
C ASP A 80 1.84 -15.81 -2.16
N ALA A 81 1.94 -14.90 -1.19
CA ALA A 81 2.99 -13.89 -1.17
C ALA A 81 4.37 -14.50 -0.92
N ALA A 82 4.47 -15.48 -0.01
CA ALA A 82 5.72 -16.18 0.29
C ALA A 82 6.20 -17.01 -0.91
N GLU A 83 5.30 -17.75 -1.58
CA GLU A 83 5.62 -18.49 -2.81
C GLU A 83 6.14 -17.54 -3.90
N LEU A 84 5.49 -16.40 -4.09
CA LEU A 84 5.92 -15.38 -5.05
C LEU A 84 7.30 -14.85 -4.74
N CYS A 85 7.55 -14.48 -3.49
CA CYS A 85 8.85 -13.97 -3.07
C CYS A 85 9.95 -15.03 -3.29
N THR A 86 9.66 -16.29 -2.98
CA THR A 86 10.57 -17.42 -3.24
C THR A 86 10.89 -17.56 -4.73
N ARG A 87 9.88 -17.51 -5.61
CA ARG A 87 10.06 -17.60 -7.07
C ARG A 87 10.83 -16.40 -7.64
N LEU A 88 10.69 -15.24 -7.04
CA LEU A 88 11.39 -14.02 -7.42
C LEU A 88 12.78 -13.91 -6.77
N HIS A 89 13.15 -14.87 -5.92
CA HIS A 89 14.39 -14.87 -5.14
C HIS A 89 14.59 -13.60 -4.30
N ILE A 90 13.51 -13.09 -3.68
CA ILE A 90 13.54 -11.94 -2.78
C ILE A 90 13.21 -12.35 -1.34
N PRO A 91 13.85 -11.72 -0.33
CA PRO A 91 13.47 -11.90 1.07
C PRO A 91 12.00 -11.50 1.30
N HIS A 92 11.33 -12.20 2.22
CA HIS A 92 9.94 -11.91 2.57
C HIS A 92 9.76 -11.71 4.07
N LEU A 93 9.14 -10.60 4.43
CA LEU A 93 8.77 -10.25 5.80
C LEU A 93 7.24 -10.34 5.96
N VAL A 94 6.80 -10.73 7.14
CA VAL A 94 5.38 -10.67 7.53
C VAL A 94 5.26 -9.80 8.76
N TYR A 95 4.39 -8.80 8.71
CA TYR A 95 4.14 -7.88 9.82
C TYR A 95 2.68 -8.01 10.29
N ASP A 96 2.48 -8.32 11.57
CA ASP A 96 1.14 -8.42 12.15
C ASP A 96 0.62 -7.03 12.54
N ALA A 97 -0.32 -6.53 11.77
CA ALA A 97 -0.96 -5.23 11.95
C ALA A 97 -2.46 -5.37 12.28
N ARG A 98 -2.93 -6.56 12.68
CA ARG A 98 -4.36 -6.83 12.90
C ARG A 98 -4.97 -5.96 13.99
N GLU A 99 -4.27 -5.79 15.10
CA GLU A 99 -4.77 -4.98 16.22
C GLU A 99 -4.96 -3.51 15.81
N ILE A 100 -3.94 -2.88 15.25
CA ILE A 100 -4.02 -1.48 14.84
C ILE A 100 -5.01 -1.28 13.68
N PHE A 101 -5.15 -2.29 12.80
CA PHE A 101 -6.14 -2.27 11.72
C PHE A 101 -7.57 -2.33 12.27
N GLN A 102 -7.83 -3.22 13.24
CA GLN A 102 -9.12 -3.30 13.94
C GLN A 102 -9.47 -1.97 14.60
N GLN A 103 -8.52 -1.40 15.35
CA GLN A 103 -8.75 -0.16 16.09
C GLN A 103 -8.99 1.05 15.18
N ARG A 104 -8.21 1.19 14.10
CA ARG A 104 -8.25 2.41 13.26
C ARG A 104 -9.15 2.30 12.04
N ILE A 105 -9.23 1.14 11.40
CA ILE A 105 -9.93 1.02 10.12
C ILE A 105 -11.30 0.39 10.28
N ILE A 106 -11.39 -0.75 10.99
CA ILE A 106 -12.67 -1.43 11.17
C ILE A 106 -13.59 -0.62 12.09
N THR A 107 -13.07 -0.12 13.19
CA THR A 107 -13.83 0.74 14.12
C THR A 107 -14.32 2.01 13.41
N TYR A 108 -13.48 2.66 12.59
CA TYR A 108 -13.90 3.80 11.78
C TYR A 108 -15.03 3.41 10.82
N PHE A 109 -14.89 2.30 10.09
CA PHE A 109 -15.90 1.82 9.15
C PHE A 109 -17.26 1.63 9.80
N ILE A 110 -17.31 0.95 10.94
CA ILE A 110 -18.55 0.73 11.71
C ILE A 110 -19.14 2.06 12.18
N ASN A 111 -18.31 2.93 12.78
CA ASN A 111 -18.75 4.19 13.33
C ASN A 111 -19.31 5.15 12.27
N GLU A 112 -18.76 5.16 11.06
CA GLU A 112 -19.28 6.01 9.99
C GLU A 112 -20.68 5.53 9.53
N TYR A 113 -20.88 4.23 9.37
CA TYR A 113 -22.22 3.71 9.07
C TYR A 113 -23.22 3.98 10.21
N LEU A 114 -22.80 3.84 11.47
CA LEU A 114 -23.62 4.19 12.63
C LEU A 114 -23.94 5.70 12.74
N LYS A 115 -23.24 6.54 11.98
CA LYS A 115 -23.56 7.98 11.81
C LYS A 115 -24.34 8.27 10.52
N GLY A 116 -24.77 7.23 9.79
CA GLY A 116 -25.49 7.37 8.53
C GLY A 116 -24.60 7.80 7.34
N ARG A 117 -23.27 7.66 7.44
CA ARG A 117 -22.31 8.04 6.39
C ARG A 117 -21.72 6.81 5.71
N THR A 118 -21.42 6.92 4.41
CA THR A 118 -20.71 5.88 3.66
C THR A 118 -19.21 6.05 3.83
N PRO A 119 -18.49 5.14 4.52
CA PRO A 119 -17.05 5.24 4.70
C PRO A 119 -16.27 4.85 3.45
N VAL A 120 -15.07 5.40 3.31
CA VAL A 120 -14.06 4.96 2.34
C VAL A 120 -12.81 4.49 3.10
N PRO A 121 -12.85 3.30 3.72
CA PRO A 121 -11.80 2.83 4.62
C PRO A 121 -10.44 2.66 3.93
N CYS A 122 -10.41 2.42 2.61
CA CYS A 122 -9.17 2.26 1.85
C CYS A 122 -8.34 3.54 1.81
N THR A 123 -8.95 4.72 1.77
CA THR A 123 -8.21 6.00 1.85
C THR A 123 -7.52 6.14 3.20
N LEU A 124 -8.23 5.88 4.30
CA LEU A 124 -7.64 5.90 5.63
C LEU A 124 -6.52 4.86 5.77
N CYS A 125 -6.79 3.62 5.35
CA CYS A 125 -5.82 2.54 5.42
C CYS A 125 -4.51 2.90 4.71
N ASN A 126 -4.57 3.42 3.49
CA ASN A 126 -3.36 3.81 2.77
C ASN A 126 -2.62 4.96 3.48
N ASN A 127 -3.33 6.06 3.81
CA ASN A 127 -2.69 7.27 4.31
C ASN A 127 -2.24 7.18 5.78
N LEU A 128 -2.96 6.45 6.63
CA LEU A 128 -2.71 6.43 8.07
C LEU A 128 -2.12 5.10 8.58
N LEU A 129 -2.09 4.07 7.75
CA LEU A 129 -1.64 2.75 8.20
C LEU A 129 -0.65 2.10 7.23
N LYS A 130 -1.06 1.75 6.01
CA LYS A 130 -0.22 0.97 5.08
C LYS A 130 1.12 1.66 4.76
N TRP A 131 1.10 2.88 4.28
CA TRP A 131 2.32 3.61 3.93
C TRP A 131 3.16 3.99 5.15
N PRO A 132 2.57 4.48 6.27
CA PRO A 132 3.33 4.70 7.50
C PRO A 132 3.99 3.45 8.06
N LEU A 133 3.30 2.31 8.11
CA LEU A 133 3.90 1.05 8.54
C LEU A 133 5.00 0.56 7.59
N LEU A 134 4.78 0.72 6.27
CA LEU A 134 5.80 0.37 5.28
C LEU A 134 7.06 1.21 5.48
N GLN A 135 6.91 2.50 5.76
CA GLN A 135 8.03 3.40 6.08
C GLN A 135 8.70 3.01 7.39
N GLN A 136 7.93 2.73 8.46
CA GLN A 136 8.46 2.30 9.74
C GLN A 136 9.32 1.03 9.61
N VAL A 137 8.79 -0.01 8.97
CA VAL A 137 9.55 -1.27 8.78
C VAL A 137 10.77 -1.04 7.88
N ALA A 138 10.66 -0.18 6.87
CA ALA A 138 11.81 0.17 6.03
C ALA A 138 12.93 0.84 6.85
N ASP A 139 12.58 1.73 7.79
CA ASP A 139 13.54 2.35 8.71
C ASP A 139 14.20 1.33 9.64
N GLU A 140 13.41 0.40 10.19
CA GLU A 140 13.91 -0.71 11.03
C GLU A 140 14.88 -1.64 10.28
N GLN A 141 14.73 -1.75 8.94
CA GLN A 141 15.57 -2.57 8.06
C GLN A 141 16.69 -1.77 7.37
N ASP A 142 16.87 -0.50 7.70
CA ASP A 142 17.81 0.42 7.03
C ASP A 142 17.60 0.45 5.49
N ILE A 143 16.33 0.47 5.06
CA ILE A 143 15.91 0.55 3.65
C ILE A 143 15.31 1.94 3.40
N TYR A 144 15.86 2.69 2.43
CA TYR A 144 15.34 4.03 2.14
C TYR A 144 14.09 4.01 1.27
N HIS A 145 14.07 3.21 0.19
CA HIS A 145 12.94 3.21 -0.73
C HIS A 145 11.83 2.29 -0.29
N ILE A 146 10.60 2.75 -0.49
CA ILE A 146 9.37 2.01 -0.25
C ILE A 146 8.54 1.94 -1.52
N ALA A 147 7.88 0.82 -1.77
CA ALA A 147 7.12 0.59 -3.00
C ALA A 147 5.85 -0.21 -2.77
N THR A 148 4.91 -0.06 -3.66
CA THR A 148 3.70 -0.90 -3.76
C THR A 148 3.28 -1.05 -5.22
N GLY A 149 2.35 -1.97 -5.49
CA GLY A 149 1.74 -2.17 -6.80
C GLY A 149 0.60 -1.20 -7.12
N HIS A 150 0.60 0.04 -6.62
CA HIS A 150 -0.44 1.02 -6.95
C HIS A 150 -0.25 1.61 -8.35
N TYR A 151 -1.37 1.74 -9.09
CA TYR A 151 -1.44 2.42 -10.41
C TYR A 151 -1.54 3.92 -10.20
N VAL A 152 -0.42 4.54 -9.87
CA VAL A 152 -0.32 5.96 -9.53
C VAL A 152 1.04 6.47 -9.97
N GLN A 153 1.12 7.72 -10.37
CA GLN A 153 2.37 8.42 -10.62
C GLN A 153 2.66 9.43 -9.51
N LYS A 154 3.91 9.85 -9.40
CA LYS A 154 4.30 11.01 -8.61
C LYS A 154 5.10 11.98 -9.46
N VAL A 155 4.88 13.26 -9.27
CA VAL A 155 5.54 14.33 -10.00
C VAL A 155 6.17 15.32 -9.03
N LEU A 156 7.35 15.83 -9.38
CA LEU A 156 7.99 16.93 -8.66
C LEU A 156 7.62 18.25 -9.32
N HIS A 157 6.91 19.10 -8.59
CA HIS A 157 6.54 20.44 -9.06
C HIS A 157 6.85 21.48 -7.99
N ASN A 158 7.55 22.54 -8.36
CA ASN A 158 7.97 23.61 -7.45
C ASN A 158 8.64 23.10 -6.15
N GLY A 159 9.50 22.08 -6.27
CA GLY A 159 10.23 21.49 -5.12
C GLY A 159 9.38 20.62 -4.20
N ARG A 160 8.13 20.33 -4.55
CA ARG A 160 7.23 19.44 -3.80
C ARG A 160 6.80 18.25 -4.63
N TRP A 161 6.71 17.10 -4.01
CA TRP A 161 6.14 15.90 -4.62
C TRP A 161 4.61 15.94 -4.57
N HIS A 162 4.00 15.53 -5.66
CA HIS A 162 2.55 15.40 -5.80
C HIS A 162 2.20 14.03 -6.35
N ILE A 163 1.06 13.50 -5.92
CA ILE A 163 0.44 12.34 -6.54
C ILE A 163 -0.25 12.79 -7.82
N SER A 164 -0.08 12.01 -8.87
CA SER A 164 -0.72 12.18 -10.17
C SER A 164 -1.41 10.88 -10.58
N ALA A 165 -2.44 10.97 -11.40
CA ALA A 165 -3.14 9.81 -11.94
C ALA A 165 -2.19 8.87 -12.68
N GLY A 166 -2.46 7.57 -12.59
CA GLY A 166 -1.79 6.55 -13.38
C GLY A 166 -2.16 6.64 -14.87
N SER A 167 -1.41 5.94 -15.71
CA SER A 167 -1.68 5.89 -17.17
C SER A 167 -2.93 5.08 -17.53
N ASP A 168 -3.38 4.19 -16.65
CA ASP A 168 -4.61 3.42 -16.81
C ASP A 168 -5.77 4.13 -16.08
N PRO A 169 -6.70 4.80 -16.81
CA PRO A 169 -7.79 5.52 -16.17
C PRO A 169 -8.79 4.63 -15.44
N ASP A 170 -8.90 3.35 -15.84
CA ASP A 170 -9.80 2.38 -15.21
C ASP A 170 -9.19 1.79 -13.92
N LYS A 171 -7.89 2.00 -13.71
CA LYS A 171 -7.13 1.47 -12.57
C LYS A 171 -6.49 2.56 -11.73
N ASP A 172 -6.69 3.83 -12.04
CA ASP A 172 -6.12 4.93 -11.27
C ASP A 172 -6.49 4.83 -9.79
N GLN A 173 -5.48 4.92 -8.93
CA GLN A 173 -5.60 4.79 -7.49
C GLN A 173 -5.11 6.06 -6.75
N SER A 174 -4.92 7.16 -7.46
CA SER A 174 -4.46 8.43 -6.90
C SER A 174 -5.37 8.94 -5.78
N PHE A 175 -6.68 8.74 -5.90
CA PHE A 175 -7.68 9.06 -4.90
C PHE A 175 -7.36 8.46 -3.51
N PHE A 176 -6.72 7.28 -3.46
CA PHE A 176 -6.44 6.63 -2.18
C PHE A 176 -5.18 7.18 -1.47
N LEU A 177 -4.40 8.06 -2.12
CA LEU A 177 -3.07 8.48 -1.64
C LEU A 177 -2.96 9.99 -1.38
N TRP A 178 -4.06 10.70 -1.27
CA TRP A 178 -4.11 12.17 -1.17
C TRP A 178 -3.46 12.75 0.10
N GLY A 179 -3.38 11.97 1.17
CA GLY A 179 -2.94 12.43 2.51
C GLY A 179 -1.50 12.04 2.88
N LEU A 180 -0.68 11.56 1.93
CA LEU A 180 0.69 11.15 2.21
C LEU A 180 1.61 12.34 2.45
N SER A 181 2.57 12.18 3.38
CA SER A 181 3.57 13.21 3.68
C SER A 181 4.59 13.38 2.56
N GLN A 182 5.25 14.55 2.49
CA GLN A 182 6.34 14.80 1.54
C GLN A 182 7.50 13.82 1.73
N GLU A 183 7.80 13.44 2.95
CA GLU A 183 8.82 12.45 3.26
C GLU A 183 8.47 11.09 2.65
N THR A 184 7.24 10.61 2.87
CA THR A 184 6.74 9.36 2.28
C THR A 184 6.81 9.44 0.75
N LEU A 185 6.29 10.52 0.16
CA LEU A 185 6.27 10.72 -1.29
C LEU A 185 7.69 10.72 -1.90
N GLN A 186 8.66 11.29 -1.21
CA GLN A 186 10.06 11.30 -1.66
C GLN A 186 10.63 9.88 -1.76
N ARG A 187 10.33 9.02 -0.79
CA ARG A 187 10.83 7.65 -0.66
C ARG A 187 10.10 6.65 -1.57
N MET A 188 8.88 6.98 -2.01
CA MET A 188 8.02 6.08 -2.80
C MET A 188 8.61 5.78 -4.17
N LEU A 189 8.55 4.51 -4.57
CA LEU A 189 8.66 4.06 -5.96
C LEU A 189 7.30 3.50 -6.39
N LEU A 190 6.85 3.89 -7.56
CA LEU A 190 5.53 3.57 -8.12
C LEU A 190 5.69 2.91 -9.50
N PRO A 191 6.18 1.66 -9.56
CA PRO A 191 6.55 1.01 -10.80
C PRO A 191 5.37 0.77 -11.76
N MET A 192 4.15 0.77 -11.24
CA MET A 192 2.93 0.52 -12.02
C MET A 192 2.34 1.77 -12.66
N GLY A 193 2.81 2.96 -12.30
CA GLY A 193 2.16 4.23 -12.66
C GLY A 193 2.05 4.50 -14.16
N ASN A 194 3.00 3.97 -14.96
CA ASN A 194 3.04 4.14 -16.41
C ASN A 194 2.47 2.96 -17.21
N LEU A 195 1.87 1.97 -16.54
CA LEU A 195 1.40 0.74 -17.17
C LEU A 195 -0.12 0.62 -17.09
N THR A 196 -0.70 0.04 -18.13
CA THR A 196 -2.08 -0.42 -18.10
C THR A 196 -2.17 -1.81 -17.47
N LYS A 197 -3.33 -2.17 -16.94
CA LYS A 197 -3.57 -3.51 -16.40
C LYS A 197 -3.33 -4.61 -17.44
N LYS A 198 -3.58 -4.32 -18.72
CA LYS A 198 -3.33 -5.26 -19.82
C LYS A 198 -1.83 -5.53 -19.96
N GLU A 199 -1.00 -4.50 -19.95
CA GLU A 199 0.46 -4.63 -20.02
C GLU A 199 1.02 -5.37 -18.81
N VAL A 200 0.50 -5.08 -17.61
CA VAL A 200 0.88 -5.77 -16.36
C VAL A 200 0.59 -7.27 -16.45
N ARG A 201 -0.58 -7.66 -16.96
CA ARG A 201 -0.92 -9.07 -17.14
C ARG A 201 -0.06 -9.75 -18.21
N ALA A 202 0.25 -9.04 -19.29
CA ALA A 202 1.15 -9.55 -20.33
C ALA A 202 2.55 -9.80 -19.76
N LEU A 203 3.10 -8.83 -19.02
CA LEU A 203 4.40 -8.97 -18.38
C LEU A 203 4.44 -10.12 -17.36
N ALA A 204 3.38 -10.29 -16.56
CA ALA A 204 3.27 -11.41 -15.64
C ALA A 204 3.32 -12.76 -16.39
N ALA A 205 2.58 -12.89 -17.51
CA ALA A 205 2.55 -14.10 -18.31
C ALA A 205 3.92 -14.39 -18.97
N GLU A 206 4.57 -13.37 -19.52
CA GLU A 206 5.92 -13.46 -20.14
C GLU A 206 6.96 -13.96 -19.14
N ARG A 207 6.87 -13.52 -17.88
CA ARG A 207 7.77 -13.96 -16.80
C ARG A 207 7.35 -15.28 -16.13
N GLY A 208 6.40 -16.02 -16.73
CA GLY A 208 5.97 -17.34 -16.25
C GLY A 208 5.01 -17.33 -15.07
N PHE A 209 4.42 -16.16 -14.73
CA PHE A 209 3.41 -16.03 -13.66
C PHE A 209 1.99 -16.13 -14.23
N THR A 210 1.72 -17.15 -15.05
CA THR A 210 0.44 -17.32 -15.77
C THR A 210 -0.78 -17.40 -14.85
N LYS A 211 -0.69 -18.14 -13.73
CA LYS A 211 -1.78 -18.18 -12.73
C LYS A 211 -2.14 -16.78 -12.24
N MET A 212 -1.12 -15.94 -11.96
CA MET A 212 -1.29 -14.55 -11.51
C MET A 212 -1.87 -13.65 -12.59
N ALA A 213 -1.46 -13.81 -13.85
CA ALA A 213 -1.97 -13.03 -14.97
C ALA A 213 -3.51 -13.16 -15.13
N HIS A 214 -4.08 -14.29 -14.72
CA HIS A 214 -5.52 -14.58 -14.78
C HIS A 214 -6.27 -14.35 -13.45
N LYS A 215 -5.56 -14.05 -12.36
CA LYS A 215 -6.19 -13.77 -11.06
C LYS A 215 -7.10 -12.54 -11.17
N ARG A 216 -8.33 -12.67 -10.69
CA ARG A 216 -9.26 -11.54 -10.65
C ARG A 216 -8.77 -10.50 -9.65
N ASP A 217 -8.99 -9.24 -9.99
CA ASP A 217 -8.69 -8.14 -9.06
C ASP A 217 -9.64 -8.22 -7.86
N SER A 218 -9.12 -7.90 -6.67
CA SER A 218 -9.94 -7.78 -5.47
C SER A 218 -10.92 -6.63 -5.65
N GLN A 219 -12.20 -6.90 -5.48
CA GLN A 219 -13.27 -5.89 -5.52
C GLN A 219 -13.79 -5.62 -4.11
N GLY A 220 -14.09 -4.36 -3.83
CA GLY A 220 -14.64 -3.95 -2.54
C GLY A 220 -13.58 -3.83 -1.43
N VAL A 221 -14.06 -3.85 -0.19
CA VAL A 221 -13.26 -3.66 1.02
C VAL A 221 -12.69 -5.00 1.48
N CYS A 222 -11.38 -5.08 1.70
CA CYS A 222 -10.66 -6.34 1.96
C CYS A 222 -11.19 -7.14 3.18
N PHE A 223 -11.69 -6.45 4.22
CA PHE A 223 -12.24 -7.09 5.42
C PHE A 223 -13.76 -7.27 5.37
N CYS A 224 -14.43 -6.73 4.36
CA CYS A 224 -15.88 -6.81 4.18
C CYS A 224 -16.22 -7.28 2.75
N PRO A 225 -15.89 -8.53 2.40
CA PRO A 225 -16.29 -9.09 1.11
C PRO A 225 -17.80 -9.35 1.11
N GLY A 226 -18.53 -8.69 0.20
CA GLY A 226 -19.97 -8.85 0.06
C GLY A 226 -20.78 -7.74 0.75
N ASP A 227 -21.92 -8.12 1.38
CA ASP A 227 -22.83 -7.14 1.97
C ASP A 227 -22.33 -6.60 3.31
N TYR A 228 -22.03 -5.31 3.36
CA TYR A 228 -21.59 -4.61 4.55
C TYR A 228 -22.63 -4.65 5.71
N ARG A 229 -23.91 -4.84 5.42
CA ARG A 229 -24.97 -4.95 6.42
C ARG A 229 -24.76 -6.17 7.29
N THR A 230 -24.40 -7.30 6.69
CA THR A 230 -24.05 -8.53 7.44
C THR A 230 -22.83 -8.30 8.33
N PHE A 231 -21.83 -7.58 7.82
CA PHE A 231 -20.65 -7.22 8.60
C PHE A 231 -21.03 -6.32 9.79
N LEU A 232 -21.84 -5.29 9.57
CA LEU A 232 -22.30 -4.40 10.65
C LEU A 232 -23.08 -5.18 11.73
N ARG A 233 -24.03 -6.05 11.34
CA ARG A 233 -24.79 -6.88 12.31
C ARG A 233 -23.88 -7.73 13.17
N LYS A 234 -22.81 -8.30 12.61
CA LYS A 234 -21.85 -9.15 13.32
C LYS A 234 -20.94 -8.38 14.28
N HIS A 235 -20.58 -7.15 13.96
CA HIS A 235 -19.58 -6.36 14.67
C HIS A 235 -20.12 -5.18 15.46
N THR A 236 -21.44 -5.01 15.50
CA THR A 236 -22.11 -3.97 16.28
C THR A 236 -22.85 -4.61 17.47
N GLU A 237 -22.76 -3.96 18.63
CA GLU A 237 -23.46 -4.41 19.83
C GLU A 237 -24.98 -4.48 19.60
N ALA A 238 -25.60 -5.47 20.20
CA ALA A 238 -27.06 -5.62 20.15
C ALA A 238 -27.77 -4.34 20.62
N GLY A 239 -28.79 -3.91 19.86
CA GLY A 239 -29.56 -2.72 20.17
C GLY A 239 -29.01 -1.39 19.64
N LYS A 240 -27.80 -1.34 19.05
CA LYS A 240 -27.30 -0.12 18.40
C LYS A 240 -27.92 0.14 17.02
N ILE A 241 -28.37 -0.91 16.34
CA ILE A 241 -29.07 -0.81 15.07
C ILE A 241 -30.53 -1.22 15.33
N VAL A 242 -31.42 -0.24 15.30
CA VAL A 242 -32.84 -0.43 15.59
C VAL A 242 -33.70 -0.11 14.39
N PRO A 243 -34.80 -0.83 14.17
CA PRO A 243 -35.82 -0.47 13.20
C PRO A 243 -36.37 0.92 13.44
N GLY A 244 -36.81 1.58 12.36
CA GLY A 244 -37.40 2.91 12.45
C GLY A 244 -38.33 3.21 11.28
N ILE A 245 -38.73 4.47 11.15
CA ILE A 245 -39.67 4.95 10.17
C ILE A 245 -38.97 5.94 9.23
N PHE A 246 -39.19 5.79 7.93
CA PHE A 246 -38.86 6.82 6.94
C PHE A 246 -39.91 7.91 6.93
N TYR A 247 -39.45 9.16 6.90
CA TYR A 247 -40.31 10.33 6.76
C TYR A 247 -39.94 11.09 5.48
N ASN A 248 -40.93 11.70 4.83
CA ASN A 248 -40.65 12.65 3.74
C ASN A 248 -40.31 14.04 4.33
N GLU A 249 -40.04 15.01 3.45
CA GLU A 249 -39.70 16.39 3.83
C GLU A 249 -40.81 17.09 4.61
N ALA A 250 -42.09 16.70 4.44
CA ALA A 250 -43.23 17.21 5.20
C ALA A 250 -43.45 16.50 6.56
N GLY A 251 -42.55 15.58 6.95
CA GLY A 251 -42.68 14.82 8.19
C GLY A 251 -43.72 13.70 8.15
N ILE A 252 -44.19 13.33 6.96
CA ILE A 252 -45.19 12.26 6.81
C ILE A 252 -44.47 10.92 6.72
N PRO A 253 -44.90 9.89 7.51
CA PRO A 253 -44.27 8.56 7.43
C PRO A 253 -44.58 7.92 6.08
N ILE A 254 -43.52 7.37 5.42
CA ILE A 254 -43.59 6.79 4.09
C ILE A 254 -43.12 5.32 4.04
N GLY A 255 -42.67 4.76 5.16
CA GLY A 255 -42.26 3.38 5.25
C GLY A 255 -41.47 3.07 6.51
N THR A 256 -41.03 1.83 6.65
CA THR A 256 -40.20 1.34 7.76
C THR A 256 -38.84 0.85 7.28
N HIS A 257 -37.82 0.85 8.15
CA HIS A 257 -36.51 0.33 7.88
C HIS A 257 -36.01 -0.54 9.04
N GLU A 258 -35.11 -1.49 8.76
CA GLU A 258 -34.50 -2.37 9.77
C GLU A 258 -33.36 -1.71 10.56
N GLY A 259 -33.01 -0.49 10.22
CA GLY A 259 -31.94 0.29 10.83
C GLY A 259 -31.35 1.28 9.83
N TYR A 260 -31.30 2.57 10.17
CA TYR A 260 -30.81 3.61 9.26
C TYR A 260 -29.36 3.40 8.76
N PRO A 261 -28.41 2.72 9.48
CA PRO A 261 -27.09 2.45 8.96
C PRO A 261 -27.07 1.58 7.69
N PHE A 262 -28.18 0.89 7.40
CA PHE A 262 -28.32 0.06 6.20
C PHE A 262 -28.79 0.84 4.97
N TYR A 263 -29.01 2.14 5.12
CA TYR A 263 -29.51 3.03 4.07
C TYR A 263 -28.66 4.32 4.00
N PRO A 264 -27.34 4.20 3.73
CA PRO A 264 -26.49 5.37 3.65
C PRO A 264 -26.88 6.26 2.47
N ILE A 265 -26.56 7.55 2.57
CA ILE A 265 -26.84 8.53 1.52
C ILE A 265 -26.17 8.07 0.22
N GLY A 266 -26.93 8.12 -0.88
CA GLY A 266 -26.47 7.71 -2.22
C GLY A 266 -26.66 6.22 -2.54
N GLN A 267 -27.16 5.40 -1.62
CA GLN A 267 -27.51 4.02 -1.91
C GLN A 267 -28.72 3.96 -2.86
N ARG A 268 -28.55 3.20 -3.96
CA ARG A 268 -29.59 3.07 -5.00
C ARG A 268 -30.30 1.73 -4.99
N ARG A 269 -29.82 0.73 -4.21
CA ARG A 269 -30.35 -0.64 -4.15
C ARG A 269 -30.28 -1.19 -2.73
#